data_aae31b2631f90c203bbafa70087364e8
#
_entry.id   aae31b2631f90c203bbafa70087364e8
#
_cell.length_a   1.000
_cell.length_b   1.000
_cell.length_c   1.000
_cell.angle_alpha   90.00
_cell.angle_beta   90.00
_cell.angle_gamma   90.00
#
_symmetry.space_group_name_H-M   'P 1'
#
loop_
_entity.id
_entity.type
_entity.pdbx_description
1 polymer ?
#
loop_
_entity_poly.entity_id
_entity_poly.type
_entity_poly.pdbx_seq_one_letter_code
_entity_poly.pdbx_strand_id
1 'polypeptide(L)'
;MIVKIYCDDDYVFKILNNNVKKILDFFKIKSNQNITVKVLNIKDFQKEFEEYLNYPINSNVTGFIEDNRKTIVYLDYGDWKYTSHKNEKIEEYNKVIIHELVHIIHSISCNCNYPNDDLFEGVAYFLAGQTNSSYYDNFAHLVKQTTHEELLKILNREQ
;
A
#
# COMPACT_ATOMS: atom_id res chain seq x y z
N MET A 1 -17.13 13.10 1.58
CA MET A 1 -16.35 12.02 0.95
C MET A 1 -16.51 10.74 1.76
N ILE A 2 -16.74 9.64 1.07
CA ILE A 2 -16.92 8.33 1.71
C ILE A 2 -15.99 7.34 1.04
N VAL A 3 -15.18 6.64 1.85
CA VAL A 3 -14.45 5.47 1.40
C VAL A 3 -15.10 4.25 2.05
N LYS A 4 -15.53 3.32 1.21
CA LYS A 4 -16.04 2.03 1.65
C LYS A 4 -14.97 0.98 1.43
N ILE A 5 -14.61 0.29 2.50
CA ILE A 5 -13.64 -0.80 2.47
C ILE A 5 -14.39 -2.10 2.69
N TYR A 6 -14.34 -2.97 1.70
CA TYR A 6 -14.95 -4.30 1.74
C TYR A 6 -13.86 -5.31 2.09
N CYS A 7 -13.84 -5.74 3.35
CA CYS A 7 -12.83 -6.65 3.87
C CYS A 7 -13.46 -7.61 4.88
N ASP A 8 -13.30 -8.91 4.66
CA ASP A 8 -13.86 -9.95 5.54
C ASP A 8 -12.96 -10.27 6.75
N ASP A 9 -11.73 -9.79 6.76
CA ASP A 9 -10.80 -10.01 7.87
C ASP A 9 -10.92 -8.84 8.85
N ASP A 10 -11.36 -9.10 10.06
CA ASP A 10 -11.63 -8.07 11.07
C ASP A 10 -10.36 -7.32 11.48
N TYR A 11 -9.24 -8.03 11.59
CA TYR A 11 -7.97 -7.42 11.99
C TYR A 11 -7.47 -6.44 10.93
N VAL A 12 -7.42 -6.89 9.69
CA VAL A 12 -6.97 -6.06 8.55
C VAL A 12 -7.91 -4.88 8.37
N PHE A 13 -9.21 -5.12 8.44
CA PHE A 13 -10.21 -4.04 8.34
C PHE A 13 -9.98 -2.95 9.39
N LYS A 14 -9.70 -3.34 10.62
CA LYS A 14 -9.46 -2.39 11.72
C LYS A 14 -8.24 -1.50 11.42
N ILE A 15 -7.13 -2.09 10.96
CA ILE A 15 -5.93 -1.32 10.62
C ILE A 15 -6.21 -0.36 9.47
N LEU A 16 -6.88 -0.82 8.42
CA LEU A 16 -7.24 0.01 7.28
C LEU A 16 -8.14 1.17 7.70
N ASN A 17 -9.19 0.86 8.46
CA ASN A 17 -10.17 1.86 8.89
C ASN A 17 -9.56 2.95 9.78
N ASN A 18 -8.59 2.56 10.61
CA ASN A 18 -7.90 3.50 11.50
C ASN A 18 -6.93 4.43 10.76
N ASN A 19 -6.52 4.09 9.54
CA ASN A 19 -5.49 4.82 8.81
C ASN A 19 -5.98 5.49 7.53
N VAL A 20 -7.12 5.09 6.99
CA VAL A 20 -7.60 5.54 5.67
C VAL A 20 -7.80 7.04 5.61
N LYS A 21 -8.38 7.65 6.64
CA LYS A 21 -8.65 9.09 6.64
C LYS A 21 -7.36 9.90 6.57
N LYS A 22 -6.36 9.52 7.33
CA LYS A 22 -5.04 10.17 7.33
C LYS A 22 -4.41 10.18 5.94
N ILE A 23 -4.50 9.05 5.23
CA ILE A 23 -3.91 8.90 3.89
C ILE A 23 -4.71 9.71 2.87
N LEU A 24 -6.05 9.67 2.93
CA LEU A 24 -6.89 10.49 2.07
C LEU A 24 -6.64 11.97 2.26
N ASP A 25 -6.50 12.41 3.50
CA ASP A 25 -6.20 13.81 3.83
C ASP A 25 -4.82 14.20 3.29
N PHE A 26 -3.85 13.31 3.37
CA PHE A 26 -2.51 13.54 2.82
C PHE A 26 -2.57 13.82 1.32
N PHE A 27 -3.28 13.01 0.57
CA PHE A 27 -3.43 13.17 -0.88
C PHE A 27 -4.54 14.13 -1.28
N LYS A 28 -5.27 14.69 -0.34
CA LYS A 28 -6.38 15.63 -0.57
C LYS A 28 -7.47 15.06 -1.48
N ILE A 29 -7.76 13.78 -1.34
CA ILE A 29 -8.82 13.12 -2.11
C ILE A 29 -10.17 13.45 -1.50
N LYS A 30 -11.11 13.90 -2.34
CA LYS A 30 -12.46 14.30 -1.91
C LYS A 30 -13.58 13.50 -2.57
N SER A 31 -13.26 12.64 -3.54
CA SER A 31 -14.24 11.80 -4.20
C SER A 31 -14.53 10.53 -3.42
N ASN A 32 -15.73 9.98 -3.60
CA ASN A 32 -16.08 8.70 -3.02
C ASN A 32 -15.30 7.56 -3.67
N GLN A 33 -14.83 6.61 -2.87
CA GLN A 33 -14.05 5.48 -3.34
C GLN A 33 -14.53 4.17 -2.70
N ASN A 34 -14.44 3.09 -3.46
CA ASN A 34 -14.70 1.74 -2.97
C ASN A 34 -13.42 0.93 -3.13
N ILE A 35 -12.99 0.30 -2.03
CA ILE A 35 -11.78 -0.52 -2.02
C ILE A 35 -12.17 -1.93 -1.55
N THR A 36 -11.82 -2.93 -2.34
CA THR A 36 -11.99 -4.33 -1.99
C THR A 36 -10.68 -4.87 -1.45
N VAL A 37 -10.74 -5.62 -0.37
CA VAL A 37 -9.57 -6.18 0.28
C VAL A 37 -9.76 -7.69 0.44
N LYS A 38 -8.79 -8.44 -0.05
CA LYS A 38 -8.72 -9.89 0.10
C LYS A 38 -7.57 -10.24 1.02
N VAL A 39 -7.83 -11.10 2.00
CA VAL A 39 -6.80 -11.67 2.87
C VAL A 39 -6.79 -13.17 2.61
N LEU A 40 -5.70 -13.68 2.06
CA LEU A 40 -5.64 -15.04 1.52
C LEU A 40 -4.55 -15.87 2.20
N ASN A 41 -4.76 -17.18 2.25
CA ASN A 41 -3.70 -18.11 2.63
C ASN A 41 -2.61 -18.14 1.56
N ILE A 42 -1.49 -18.77 1.86
CA ILE A 42 -0.31 -18.76 0.95
C ILE A 42 -0.62 -19.34 -0.43
N LYS A 43 -1.39 -20.41 -0.49
CA LYS A 43 -1.72 -21.07 -1.76
C LYS A 43 -2.57 -20.17 -2.66
N ASP A 44 -3.63 -19.61 -2.11
CA ASP A 44 -4.54 -18.72 -2.85
C ASP A 44 -3.86 -17.38 -3.17
N PHE A 45 -3.02 -16.89 -2.27
CA PHE A 45 -2.25 -15.67 -2.48
C PHE A 45 -1.28 -15.81 -3.66
N GLN A 46 -0.54 -16.90 -3.72
CA GLN A 46 0.39 -17.16 -4.82
C GLN A 46 -0.35 -17.30 -6.16
N LYS A 47 -1.47 -17.98 -6.15
CA LYS A 47 -2.30 -18.15 -7.35
C LYS A 47 -2.82 -16.79 -7.86
N GLU A 48 -3.35 -15.98 -6.97
CA GLU A 48 -3.87 -14.65 -7.32
C GLU A 48 -2.76 -13.74 -7.87
N PHE A 49 -1.59 -13.74 -7.22
CA PHE A 49 -0.43 -12.98 -7.67
C PHE A 49 0.00 -13.36 -9.09
N GLU A 50 0.13 -14.65 -9.36
CA GLU A 50 0.57 -15.15 -10.67
C GLU A 50 -0.46 -14.86 -11.77
N GLU A 51 -1.75 -14.91 -11.45
CA GLU A 51 -2.81 -14.57 -12.41
C GLU A 51 -2.79 -13.10 -12.81
N TYR A 52 -2.54 -12.19 -11.86
CA TYR A 52 -2.60 -10.76 -12.13
C TYR A 52 -1.29 -10.17 -12.64
N LEU A 53 -0.16 -10.67 -12.19
CA LEU A 53 1.14 -10.11 -12.55
C LEU A 53 1.88 -10.94 -13.60
N ASN A 54 1.37 -12.12 -13.91
CA ASN A 54 1.85 -12.98 -14.99
C ASN A 54 3.33 -13.37 -14.89
N TYR A 55 3.84 -13.47 -13.66
CA TYR A 55 5.17 -14.00 -13.35
C TYR A 55 5.16 -14.66 -11.96
N PRO A 56 6.13 -15.56 -11.67
CA PRO A 56 6.19 -16.26 -10.39
C PRO A 56 6.36 -15.32 -9.21
N ILE A 57 5.71 -15.66 -8.10
CA ILE A 57 5.81 -14.86 -6.88
C ILE A 57 7.21 -14.98 -6.24
N ASN A 58 7.69 -13.86 -5.74
CA ASN A 58 8.88 -13.80 -4.91
C ASN A 58 8.48 -14.00 -3.44
N SER A 59 9.33 -14.68 -2.66
CA SER A 59 9.09 -14.92 -1.23
C SER A 59 9.03 -13.65 -0.36
N ASN A 60 9.43 -12.51 -0.90
CA ASN A 60 9.34 -11.23 -0.21
C ASN A 60 7.95 -10.59 -0.26
N VAL A 61 7.11 -11.03 -1.18
CA VAL A 61 5.81 -10.39 -1.42
C VAL A 61 4.79 -10.89 -0.43
N THR A 62 4.19 -9.97 0.33
CA THR A 62 3.12 -10.26 1.30
C THR A 62 1.86 -9.43 1.08
N GLY A 63 1.88 -8.56 0.07
CA GLY A 63 0.72 -7.78 -0.36
C GLY A 63 0.94 -7.21 -1.75
N PHE A 64 -0.15 -6.94 -2.46
CA PHE A 64 -0.08 -6.30 -3.77
C PHE A 64 -1.43 -5.67 -4.14
N ILE A 65 -1.39 -4.81 -5.15
CA ILE A 65 -2.58 -4.14 -5.70
C ILE A 65 -2.88 -4.73 -7.07
N GLU A 66 -4.13 -5.04 -7.32
CA GLU A 66 -4.58 -5.51 -8.63
C GLU A 66 -4.66 -4.36 -9.64
N ASP A 67 -4.63 -4.70 -10.93
CA ASP A 67 -4.62 -3.76 -12.05
C ASP A 67 -5.81 -2.78 -12.05
N ASN A 68 -6.95 -3.18 -11.48
CA ASN A 68 -8.14 -2.34 -11.42
C ASN A 68 -7.99 -1.12 -10.48
N ARG A 69 -6.91 -1.06 -9.68
CA ARG A 69 -6.63 -0.02 -8.67
C ARG A 69 -7.74 0.13 -7.63
N LYS A 70 -8.48 -0.95 -7.39
CA LYS A 70 -9.59 -0.98 -6.43
C LYS A 70 -9.50 -2.15 -5.47
N THR A 71 -8.56 -3.06 -5.70
CA THR A 71 -8.43 -4.28 -4.93
C THR A 71 -7.02 -4.41 -4.37
N ILE A 72 -6.94 -4.63 -3.06
CA ILE A 72 -5.70 -4.95 -2.36
C ILE A 72 -5.76 -6.42 -1.95
N VAL A 73 -4.68 -7.15 -2.14
CA VAL A 73 -4.55 -8.53 -1.73
C VAL A 73 -3.43 -8.65 -0.70
N TYR A 74 -3.73 -9.20 0.46
CA TYR A 74 -2.76 -9.46 1.52
C TYR A 74 -2.61 -10.95 1.77
N LEU A 75 -1.39 -11.37 2.05
CA LEU A 75 -1.14 -12.69 2.63
C LEU A 75 -1.54 -12.64 4.11
N ASP A 76 -2.31 -13.64 4.56
CA ASP A 76 -2.63 -13.79 5.97
C ASP A 76 -1.36 -13.87 6.82
N TYR A 77 -1.32 -13.15 7.93
CA TYR A 77 -0.14 -13.11 8.80
C TYR A 77 0.28 -14.51 9.28
N GLY A 78 -0.67 -15.40 9.53
CA GLY A 78 -0.39 -16.78 9.93
C GLY A 78 0.47 -17.55 8.93
N ASP A 79 0.44 -17.14 7.66
CA ASP A 79 1.21 -17.78 6.58
C ASP A 79 2.51 -17.05 6.24
N TRP A 80 2.84 -15.98 6.95
CA TRP A 80 4.15 -15.31 6.80
C TRP A 80 5.33 -16.24 7.08
N LYS A 81 5.11 -17.27 7.87
CA LYS A 81 6.12 -18.31 8.16
C LYS A 81 6.66 -19.01 6.92
N TYR A 82 5.93 -18.95 5.80
CA TYR A 82 6.34 -19.53 4.52
C TYR A 82 7.07 -18.54 3.61
N THR A 83 7.35 -17.34 4.10
CA THR A 83 8.00 -16.26 3.35
C THR A 83 9.32 -15.86 3.99
N SER A 84 10.02 -14.92 3.34
CA SER A 84 11.23 -14.32 3.91
C SER A 84 10.95 -13.49 5.18
N HIS A 85 9.68 -13.19 5.46
CA HIS A 85 9.23 -12.42 6.63
C HIS A 85 8.87 -13.30 7.83
N LYS A 86 9.26 -14.56 7.83
CA LYS A 86 8.85 -15.58 8.82
C LYS A 86 9.12 -15.24 10.29
N ASN A 87 10.10 -14.38 10.54
CA ASN A 87 10.46 -14.00 11.91
C ASN A 87 9.97 -12.59 12.28
N GLU A 88 9.24 -11.94 11.43
CA GLU A 88 8.75 -10.59 11.67
C GLU A 88 7.49 -10.60 12.53
N LYS A 89 7.41 -9.60 13.41
CA LYS A 89 6.30 -9.43 14.35
C LYS A 89 5.07 -8.84 13.64
N ILE A 90 3.93 -8.93 14.30
CA ILE A 90 2.67 -8.41 13.77
C ILE A 90 2.71 -6.90 13.48
N GLU A 91 3.55 -6.15 14.16
CA GLU A 91 3.76 -4.73 13.89
C GLU A 91 4.25 -4.49 12.45
N GLU A 92 5.06 -5.40 11.91
CA GLU A 92 5.50 -5.32 10.52
C GLU A 92 4.35 -5.64 9.55
N TYR A 93 3.46 -6.55 9.94
CA TYR A 93 2.23 -6.81 9.19
C TYR A 93 1.36 -5.55 9.11
N ASN A 94 1.19 -4.86 10.24
CA ASN A 94 0.43 -3.61 10.28
C ASN A 94 0.99 -2.58 9.29
N LYS A 95 2.31 -2.46 9.21
CA LYS A 95 2.98 -1.54 8.29
C LYS A 95 2.73 -1.92 6.83
N VAL A 96 2.76 -3.22 6.51
CA VAL A 96 2.46 -3.69 5.15
C VAL A 96 1.01 -3.38 4.77
N ILE A 97 0.08 -3.56 5.70
CA ILE A 97 -1.33 -3.21 5.46
C ILE A 97 -1.47 -1.74 5.07
N ILE A 98 -0.82 -0.85 5.81
CA ILE A 98 -0.84 0.59 5.54
C ILE A 98 -0.12 0.90 4.22
N HIS A 99 1.01 0.28 3.97
CA HIS A 99 1.82 0.46 2.75
C HIS A 99 0.99 0.25 1.47
N GLU A 100 0.28 -0.87 1.39
CA GLU A 100 -0.55 -1.17 0.23
C GLU A 100 -1.75 -0.22 0.11
N LEU A 101 -2.31 0.21 1.24
CA LEU A 101 -3.37 1.22 1.24
C LEU A 101 -2.87 2.54 0.67
N VAL A 102 -1.65 2.95 1.00
CA VAL A 102 -1.03 4.15 0.43
C VAL A 102 -0.90 4.02 -1.08
N HIS A 103 -0.44 2.87 -1.56
CA HIS A 103 -0.29 2.64 -3.01
C HIS A 103 -1.61 2.78 -3.76
N ILE A 104 -2.70 2.18 -3.25
CA ILE A 104 -3.97 2.25 -3.94
C ILE A 104 -4.54 3.68 -3.94
N ILE A 105 -4.42 4.39 -2.84
CA ILE A 105 -4.89 5.78 -2.74
C ILE A 105 -4.03 6.70 -3.61
N HIS A 106 -2.72 6.53 -3.61
CA HIS A 106 -1.84 7.29 -4.49
C HIS A 106 -2.17 7.06 -5.97
N SER A 107 -2.42 5.81 -6.36
CA SER A 107 -2.82 5.48 -7.73
C SER A 107 -4.12 6.16 -8.15
N ILE A 108 -5.07 6.28 -7.24
CA ILE A 108 -6.33 6.99 -7.46
C ILE A 108 -6.06 8.49 -7.61
N SER A 109 -5.21 9.05 -6.73
CA SER A 109 -4.89 10.47 -6.69
C SER A 109 -4.24 10.96 -7.99
N CYS A 110 -3.25 10.24 -8.48
CA CYS A 110 -2.51 10.69 -9.65
C CYS A 110 -3.10 10.22 -10.98
N ASN A 111 -3.92 9.19 -10.98
CA ASN A 111 -4.39 8.54 -12.20
C ASN A 111 -3.23 8.23 -13.17
N CYS A 112 -2.09 7.88 -12.62
CA CYS A 112 -0.87 7.69 -13.39
C CYS A 112 -0.48 6.21 -13.43
N ASN A 113 0.22 5.85 -14.51
CA ASN A 113 0.78 4.52 -14.68
C ASN A 113 2.23 4.54 -14.22
N TYR A 114 2.43 4.22 -12.95
CA TYR A 114 3.76 4.13 -12.34
C TYR A 114 4.52 5.45 -12.38
N PRO A 115 4.24 6.31 -11.42
CA PRO A 115 5.13 7.41 -11.12
C PRO A 115 6.53 6.86 -10.85
N ASN A 116 7.50 7.73 -10.80
CA ASN A 116 8.85 7.38 -10.38
C ASN A 116 8.82 6.40 -9.21
N ASP A 117 9.47 5.24 -9.35
CA ASP A 117 9.43 4.16 -8.38
C ASP A 117 9.90 4.62 -6.99
N ASP A 118 10.93 5.48 -6.94
CA ASP A 118 11.43 6.05 -5.69
C ASP A 118 10.36 6.89 -4.96
N LEU A 119 9.54 7.60 -5.71
CA LEU A 119 8.44 8.41 -5.15
C LEU A 119 7.26 7.52 -4.75
N PHE A 120 6.90 6.56 -5.59
CA PHE A 120 5.78 5.65 -5.34
C PHE A 120 6.03 4.81 -4.09
N GLU A 121 7.18 4.18 -4.01
CA GLU A 121 7.59 3.42 -2.84
C GLU A 121 7.90 4.35 -1.65
N GLY A 122 8.56 5.46 -1.89
CA GLY A 122 8.95 6.39 -0.83
C GLY A 122 7.78 6.90 -0.01
N VAL A 123 6.70 7.32 -0.64
CA VAL A 123 5.52 7.80 0.08
C VAL A 123 4.86 6.68 0.88
N ALA A 124 4.83 5.46 0.34
CA ALA A 124 4.26 4.31 1.03
C ALA A 124 5.08 3.92 2.26
N TYR A 125 6.40 3.83 2.13
CA TYR A 125 7.29 3.57 3.26
C TYR A 125 7.17 4.66 4.33
N PHE A 126 7.10 5.92 3.90
CA PHE A 126 7.01 7.06 4.81
C PHE A 126 5.72 7.06 5.62
N LEU A 127 4.58 6.92 4.96
CA LEU A 127 3.27 6.94 5.63
C LEU A 127 3.01 5.68 6.44
N ALA A 128 3.60 4.55 6.07
CA ALA A 128 3.49 3.30 6.82
C ALA A 128 4.45 3.22 8.01
N GLY A 129 5.39 4.16 8.13
CA GLY A 129 6.37 4.14 9.22
C GLY A 129 7.45 3.08 9.07
N GLN A 130 7.74 2.68 7.84
CA GLN A 130 8.77 1.69 7.54
C GLN A 130 10.15 2.37 7.44
N THR A 131 10.69 2.71 8.59
CA THR A 131 11.86 3.62 8.70
C THR A 131 13.19 3.01 8.29
N ASN A 132 13.28 1.69 8.17
CA ASN A 132 14.53 1.00 7.86
C ASN A 132 14.67 0.78 6.35
N SER A 133 14.68 1.88 5.57
CA SER A 133 14.72 1.81 4.12
C SER A 133 15.25 3.12 3.53
N SER A 134 16.02 3.03 2.45
CA SER A 134 16.45 4.19 1.68
C SER A 134 15.26 4.93 1.05
N TYR A 135 14.19 4.22 0.71
CA TYR A 135 12.95 4.85 0.22
C TYR A 135 12.37 5.80 1.26
N TYR A 136 12.31 5.36 2.52
CA TYR A 136 11.85 6.20 3.62
C TYR A 136 12.74 7.44 3.78
N ASP A 137 14.04 7.24 3.86
CA ASP A 137 15.00 8.32 4.12
C ASP A 137 14.97 9.38 3.02
N ASN A 138 14.95 8.97 1.77
CA ASN A 138 14.90 9.88 0.62
C ASN A 138 13.60 10.66 0.57
N PHE A 139 12.49 10.00 0.86
CA PHE A 139 11.19 10.69 0.89
C PHE A 139 11.07 11.64 2.08
N ALA A 140 11.53 11.25 3.26
CA ALA A 140 11.56 12.10 4.44
C ALA A 140 12.38 13.38 4.19
N HIS A 141 13.50 13.25 3.46
CA HIS A 141 14.32 14.37 3.06
C HIS A 141 13.57 15.32 2.12
N LEU A 142 12.87 14.76 1.13
CA LEU A 142 12.03 15.52 0.20
C LEU A 142 10.93 16.30 0.94
N VAL A 143 10.27 15.67 1.92
CA VAL A 143 9.22 16.30 2.74
C VAL A 143 9.76 17.54 3.47
N LYS A 144 10.99 17.49 3.96
CA LYS A 144 11.63 18.62 4.66
C LYS A 144 11.96 19.80 3.74
N GLN A 145 12.12 19.54 2.45
CA GLN A 145 12.56 20.55 1.47
C GLN A 145 11.41 21.16 0.68
N THR A 146 10.18 20.65 0.83
CA THR A 146 9.02 21.07 0.04
C THR A 146 7.86 21.47 0.92
N THR A 147 6.99 22.33 0.40
CA THR A 147 5.67 22.51 0.98
C THR A 147 4.81 21.29 0.65
N HIS A 148 3.73 21.08 1.38
CA HIS A 148 2.83 19.99 1.09
C HIS A 148 2.22 20.10 -0.32
N GLU A 149 1.89 21.31 -0.74
CA GLU A 149 1.37 21.56 -2.08
C GLU A 149 2.37 21.19 -3.17
N GLU A 150 3.63 21.58 -3.02
CA GLU A 150 4.70 21.20 -3.94
C GLU A 150 4.90 19.67 -3.97
N LEU A 151 4.86 19.05 -2.79
CA LEU A 151 5.02 17.62 -2.67
C LEU A 151 3.93 16.87 -3.45
N LEU A 152 2.67 17.30 -3.33
CA LEU A 152 1.55 16.69 -4.06
C LEU A 152 1.71 16.85 -5.57
N LYS A 153 2.21 18.00 -6.04
CA LYS A 153 2.50 18.20 -7.46
C LYS A 153 3.55 17.21 -7.97
N ILE A 154 4.59 16.97 -7.17
CA ILE A 154 5.64 16.01 -7.51
C ILE A 154 5.06 14.58 -7.55
N LEU A 155 4.27 14.19 -6.54
CA LEU A 155 3.70 12.85 -6.42
C LEU A 155 2.67 12.55 -7.52
N ASN A 156 1.95 13.55 -8.00
CA ASN A 156 0.85 13.38 -8.95
C ASN A 156 1.25 13.72 -10.39
N ARG A 157 2.53 13.92 -10.63
CA ARG A 157 3.04 14.21 -11.97
C ARG A 157 2.90 12.98 -12.85
N GLU A 158 2.25 13.13 -14.01
CA GLU A 158 2.21 12.08 -15.02
C GLU A 158 3.59 11.82 -15.61
N GLN A 159 3.87 10.54 -15.82
CA GLN A 159 5.12 10.12 -16.43
C GLN A 159 4.88 9.25 -17.66
#